data_9321c66cd694195b8d856b303c6a45f6
#
_entry.id   9321c66cd694195b8d856b303c6a45f6
#
_cell.length_a   1.000
_cell.length_b   1.000
_cell.length_c   1.000
_cell.angle_alpha   90.00
_cell.angle_beta   90.00
_cell.angle_gamma   90.00
#
_symmetry.space_group_name_H-M   'P 1'
#
loop_
_entity.id
_entity.type
_entity.pdbx_description
1 polymer ?
#
loop_
_entity_poly.entity_id
_entity_poly.type
_entity_poly.pdbx_seq_one_letter_code
_entity_poly.pdbx_strand_id
1 'polypeptide(L)' 'GVLNEREKQIIERSFGINNQPEMTLEEIGETFGLTRERVRQIREKAIRKLRAGSRNSLLRSYLG' A
#
# COMPACT_ATOMS: atom_id res chain seq x y z
N GLY A 1 8.45 -2.95 11.26
CA GLY A 1 7.91 -1.80 10.59
C GLY A 1 6.52 -1.41 11.04
N VAL A 2 6.08 -0.30 10.51
CA VAL A 2 4.77 0.25 10.83
C VAL A 2 3.65 -0.55 10.20
N LEU A 3 3.92 -1.13 9.04
CA LEU A 3 2.92 -1.86 8.27
C LEU A 3 3.03 -3.35 8.48
N ASN A 4 1.86 -4.03 8.51
CA ASN A 4 1.90 -5.49 8.47
C ASN A 4 2.17 -5.95 7.04
N GLU A 5 2.37 -7.25 6.86
CA GLU A 5 2.77 -7.79 5.57
C GLU A 5 1.75 -7.51 4.48
N ARG A 6 0.48 -7.65 4.78
CA ARG A 6 -0.58 -7.42 3.80
C ARG A 6 -0.62 -5.95 3.37
N GLU A 7 -0.54 -5.04 4.34
CA GLU A 7 -0.54 -3.62 4.04
C GLU A 7 0.64 -3.25 3.17
N LYS A 8 1.81 -3.79 3.49
CA LYS A 8 3.01 -3.53 2.71
C LYS A 8 2.86 -4.00 1.27
N GLN A 9 2.37 -5.22 1.09
CA GLN A 9 2.21 -5.77 -0.26
C GLN A 9 1.19 -4.98 -1.07
N ILE A 10 0.11 -4.55 -0.46
CA ILE A 10 -0.91 -3.77 -1.15
C ILE A 10 -0.35 -2.42 -1.57
N ILE A 11 0.42 -1.77 -0.70
CA ILE A 11 1.04 -0.50 -1.03
C ILE A 11 2.04 -0.67 -2.19
N GLU A 12 2.87 -1.70 -2.13
CA GLU A 12 3.86 -1.92 -3.18
C GLU A 12 3.20 -2.13 -4.54
N ARG A 13 2.14 -2.92 -4.58
CA ARG A 13 1.45 -3.18 -5.84
C ARG A 13 0.61 -1.99 -6.30
N SER A 14 0.05 -1.25 -5.36
CA SER A 14 -0.77 -0.09 -5.69
C SER A 14 0.05 1.03 -6.33
N PHE A 15 1.30 1.19 -5.91
CA PHE A 15 2.16 2.26 -6.39
C PHE A 15 3.27 1.78 -7.31
N GLY A 16 3.36 0.48 -7.54
CA GLY A 16 4.38 -0.07 -8.43
C GLY A 16 5.80 0.14 -7.92
N ILE A 17 6.02 -0.07 -6.61
CA ILE A 17 7.35 0.10 -6.02
C ILE A 17 7.96 -1.26 -5.68
N ASN A 18 9.26 -1.25 -5.38
CA ASN A 18 10.03 -2.45 -5.02
C ASN A 18 9.91 -3.55 -6.08
N ASN A 19 10.02 -3.15 -7.36
CA ASN A 19 9.97 -4.05 -8.51
C ASN A 19 8.63 -4.74 -8.70
N GLN A 20 7.58 -4.24 -8.05
CA GLN A 20 6.23 -4.73 -8.26
C GLN A 20 5.57 -3.92 -9.38
N PRO A 21 4.85 -4.55 -10.30
CA PRO A 21 4.10 -3.81 -11.30
C PRO A 21 2.93 -3.09 -10.65
N GLU A 22 2.63 -1.90 -11.15
CA GLU A 22 1.47 -1.17 -10.66
C GLU A 22 0.20 -1.93 -11.02
N MET A 23 -0.70 -2.10 -10.05
CA MET A 23 -1.93 -2.84 -10.23
C MET A 23 -3.13 -1.99 -9.81
N THR A 24 -4.27 -2.24 -10.45
CA THR A 24 -5.51 -1.59 -10.05
C THR A 24 -6.01 -2.22 -8.75
N LEU A 25 -6.92 -1.50 -8.07
CA LEU A 25 -7.53 -2.03 -6.85
C LEU A 25 -8.26 -3.35 -7.10
N GLU A 26 -8.90 -3.48 -8.27
CA GLU A 26 -9.57 -4.72 -8.63
C GLU A 26 -8.60 -5.87 -8.77
N GLU A 27 -7.49 -5.64 -9.44
CA GLU A 27 -6.46 -6.66 -9.62
C GLU A 27 -5.87 -7.09 -8.29
N ILE A 28 -5.59 -6.14 -7.43
CA ILE A 28 -5.07 -6.45 -6.09
C ILE A 28 -6.11 -7.25 -5.31
N GLY A 29 -7.37 -6.85 -5.39
CA GLY A 29 -8.44 -7.58 -4.74
C GLY A 29 -8.51 -9.03 -5.18
N GLU A 30 -8.41 -9.27 -6.48
CA GLU A 30 -8.40 -10.63 -7.00
C GLU A 30 -7.21 -11.43 -6.48
N THR A 31 -6.05 -10.79 -6.42
CA THR A 31 -4.85 -11.46 -5.94
C THR A 31 -4.97 -11.90 -4.49
N PHE A 32 -5.59 -11.08 -3.65
CA PHE A 32 -5.67 -11.35 -2.22
C PHE A 32 -7.03 -11.91 -1.78
N GLY A 33 -7.96 -12.08 -2.71
CA GLY A 33 -9.30 -12.54 -2.34
C GLY A 33 -10.10 -11.51 -1.58
N LEU A 34 -9.93 -10.25 -1.92
CA LEU A 34 -10.60 -9.12 -1.26
C LEU A 34 -11.44 -8.35 -2.27
N THR A 35 -12.42 -7.62 -1.75
CA THR A 35 -13.18 -6.69 -2.60
C THR A 35 -12.33 -5.47 -2.90
N ARG A 36 -12.69 -4.77 -3.97
CA ARG A 36 -12.03 -3.52 -4.33
C ARG A 36 -12.09 -2.50 -3.18
N GLU A 37 -13.26 -2.38 -2.57
CA GLU A 37 -13.44 -1.44 -1.47
C GLU A 37 -12.57 -1.80 -0.27
N ARG A 38 -12.45 -3.09 0.04
CA ARG A 38 -11.59 -3.51 1.13
C ARG A 38 -10.13 -3.17 0.86
N VAL A 39 -9.69 -3.39 -0.38
CA VAL A 39 -8.32 -3.03 -0.77
C VAL A 39 -8.10 -1.53 -0.60
N ARG A 40 -9.07 -0.73 -1.03
CA ARG A 40 -8.97 0.71 -0.89
C ARG A 40 -8.83 1.12 0.56
N GLN A 41 -9.64 0.52 1.44
CA GLN A 41 -9.58 0.83 2.87
C GLN A 41 -8.21 0.47 3.46
N ILE A 42 -7.69 -0.69 3.10
CA ILE A 42 -6.38 -1.13 3.59
C ILE A 42 -5.29 -0.19 3.10
N ARG A 43 -5.36 0.20 1.83
CA ARG A 43 -4.37 1.12 1.26
C ARG A 43 -4.39 2.47 1.99
N GLU A 44 -5.58 3.02 2.21
CA GLU A 44 -5.68 4.31 2.89
C GLU A 44 -5.19 4.23 4.33
N LYS A 45 -5.52 3.15 5.02
CA LYS A 45 -5.05 2.95 6.38
C LYS A 45 -3.52 2.84 6.42
N ALA A 46 -2.94 2.13 5.46
CA ALA A 46 -1.49 1.99 5.37
C ALA A 46 -0.83 3.35 5.13
N ILE A 47 -1.40 4.15 4.24
CA ILE A 47 -0.88 5.48 3.96
C ILE A 47 -0.92 6.36 5.21
N ARG A 48 -2.01 6.29 5.97
CA ARG A 48 -2.12 7.04 7.22
C ARG A 48 -1.05 6.62 8.21
N LYS A 49 -0.80 5.31 8.32
CA LYS A 49 0.25 4.81 9.21
C LYS A 49 1.62 5.34 8.81
N LEU A 50 1.90 5.35 7.52
CA LEU A 50 3.17 5.86 7.03
C LEU A 50 3.32 7.34 7.34
N ARG A 51 2.26 8.11 7.14
CA ARG A 51 2.31 9.54 7.43
C ARG A 51 2.47 9.81 8.92
N ALA A 52 1.75 9.07 9.73
CA ALA A 52 1.82 9.25 11.18
C ALA A 52 3.17 8.83 11.76
N GLY A 53 3.72 7.75 11.22
CA GLY A 53 4.98 7.20 11.72
C GLY A 53 6.21 7.82 11.13
N SER A 54 6.08 8.61 10.08
CA SER A 54 7.23 9.07 9.33
C SER A 54 7.39 10.58 9.36
N ARG A 55 8.43 10.99 10.01
CA ARG A 55 8.93 12.35 9.91
C ARG A 55 10.26 12.35 9.16
N ASN A 56 10.55 11.24 8.49
CA ASN A 56 11.83 11.07 7.83
C ASN A 56 11.65 11.02 6.32
N SER A 57 12.76 11.00 5.61
CA SER A 57 12.78 11.04 4.17
C SER A 57 12.28 9.77 3.49
N LEU A 58 12.18 8.68 4.24
CA LEU A 58 11.71 7.42 3.67
C LEU A 58 10.29 7.53 3.13
N LEU A 59 9.45 8.22 3.86
CA LEU A 59 8.09 8.43 3.42
C LEU A 59 8.04 9.20 2.11
N ARG A 60 8.90 10.20 1.97
CA ARG A 60 8.97 10.97 0.74
C ARG A 60 9.38 10.12 -0.44
N SER A 61 10.25 9.16 -0.21
CA SER A 61 10.66 8.24 -1.27
C SER A 61 9.49 7.42 -1.80
N TYR A 62 8.57 7.04 -0.94
CA TYR A 62 7.43 6.25 -1.34
C TYR A 62 6.29 7.08 -1.91
N LEU A 63 6.08 8.26 -1.39
CA LEU A 63 4.88 9.03 -1.72
C LEU A 63 5.15 10.24 -2.61
N GLY A 64 6.35 10.57 -2.77
CA GLY A 64 6.63 11.74 -3.51
C GLY A 64 7.84 11.74 -4.31
#